data_1d4ebe06e07d5d9880de697490f02ebd
#
_entry.id   1d4ebe06e07d5d9880de697490f02ebd
#
_cell.length_a   1.000
_cell.length_b   1.000
_cell.length_c   1.000
_cell.angle_alpha   90.00
_cell.angle_beta   90.00
_cell.angle_gamma   90.00
#
_symmetry.space_group_name_H-M   'P 1'
#
loop_
_entity.id
_entity.type
_entity.pdbx_description
1 polymer ?
#
loop_
_entity_poly.entity_id
_entity_poly.type
_entity_poly.pdbx_seq_one_letter_code
_entity_poly.pdbx_strand_id
1 'polypeptide(L)'
;MLFSLSILSVRFAEKINKLTYDLDEYLIPINVAELSNDSTYNDSQVATILKKNEESIPDLTGVDIVIVGTNEFRGNGIAPKQNAANEIRKKLYELHYWHKDIVIADIGNVKSGASLQDSYVALRIVLQELFRMKKTVIVIGGSHDNTLAQYFAYKELNQIIDATIIDATIDLKSESPLRSDNFLMEMLTSEPNMVKHYNHIAFQSYFVHPRMLETLDKLRFDCFRVGVVKEEIAEMEPVIRNSDMLSIDISSIKNSDSPSSICSPNGLTGEEACTLARYAGMSPVLSSIGIYGFDADKDHQHLSALQIAQMIWYFIDGKNRSREESLLSDKQNFNEYHTAFAEIDTVFYQSKKTGRWWMQMPDKKIIACSYKDYLFASNNEIPERWLRAQERESQ
;
A
#
# COMPACT_ATOMS: atom_id res chain seq x y z
N MET A 1 14.63 10.83 -43.49
CA MET A 1 15.23 10.44 -42.20
C MET A 1 14.28 10.63 -41.01
N LEU A 2 13.26 11.48 -41.05
CA LEU A 2 12.25 11.73 -39.99
C LEU A 2 11.13 10.67 -39.91
N PHE A 3 10.85 9.93 -41.01
CA PHE A 3 9.82 8.88 -41.02
C PHE A 3 10.25 7.56 -40.37
N SER A 4 11.56 7.31 -40.25
CA SER A 4 12.09 6.06 -39.65
C SER A 4 12.11 6.11 -38.10
N LEU A 5 12.20 7.31 -37.52
CA LEU A 5 12.21 7.48 -36.07
C LEU A 5 10.79 7.35 -35.45
N SER A 6 9.74 7.74 -36.18
CA SER A 6 8.35 7.61 -35.73
C SER A 6 7.88 6.15 -35.69
N ILE A 7 8.29 5.34 -36.68
CA ILE A 7 7.92 3.91 -36.74
C ILE A 7 8.67 3.08 -35.68
N LEU A 8 9.91 3.44 -35.35
CA LEU A 8 10.66 2.82 -34.27
C LEU A 8 10.08 3.17 -32.88
N SER A 9 9.62 4.40 -32.67
CA SER A 9 9.01 4.81 -31.41
C SER A 9 7.61 4.16 -31.21
N VAL A 10 6.83 4.02 -32.27
CA VAL A 10 5.54 3.32 -32.22
C VAL A 10 5.73 1.82 -31.99
N ARG A 11 6.70 1.17 -32.66
CA ARG A 11 7.03 -0.25 -32.43
C ARG A 11 7.66 -0.50 -31.06
N PHE A 12 8.37 0.47 -30.49
CA PHE A 12 8.89 0.40 -29.11
C PHE A 12 7.74 0.58 -28.08
N ALA A 13 6.80 1.49 -28.34
CA ALA A 13 5.61 1.69 -27.53
C ALA A 13 4.66 0.47 -27.59
N GLU A 14 4.49 -0.15 -28.76
CA GLU A 14 3.71 -1.39 -28.90
C GLU A 14 4.39 -2.59 -28.22
N LYS A 15 5.73 -2.62 -28.12
CA LYS A 15 6.45 -3.68 -27.41
C LYS A 15 6.37 -3.55 -25.89
N ILE A 16 6.14 -2.34 -25.35
CA ILE A 16 5.98 -2.08 -23.92
C ILE A 16 4.59 -2.48 -23.41
N ASN A 17 3.59 -2.54 -24.29
CA ASN A 17 2.19 -2.85 -23.93
C ASN A 17 1.78 -4.33 -24.14
N LYS A 18 2.69 -5.22 -24.54
CA LYS A 18 2.35 -6.63 -24.66
C LYS A 18 2.57 -7.30 -23.32
N LEU A 19 1.48 -7.76 -22.68
CA LEU A 19 1.53 -8.62 -21.50
C LEU A 19 2.44 -9.81 -21.77
N THR A 20 3.29 -10.16 -20.82
CA THR A 20 4.15 -11.35 -20.90
C THR A 20 3.33 -12.61 -20.61
N TYR A 21 2.31 -12.46 -19.75
CA TYR A 21 1.39 -13.52 -19.36
C TYR A 21 -0.04 -13.14 -19.73
N ASP A 22 -0.84 -14.15 -20.11
CA ASP A 22 -2.28 -13.99 -20.27
C ASP A 22 -2.91 -13.99 -18.87
N LEU A 23 -3.37 -12.82 -18.41
CA LEU A 23 -3.91 -12.68 -17.06
C LEU A 23 -5.25 -13.41 -16.87
N ASP A 24 -6.02 -13.67 -17.93
CA ASP A 24 -7.27 -14.42 -17.83
C ASP A 24 -7.04 -15.86 -17.34
N GLU A 25 -5.84 -16.43 -17.57
CA GLU A 25 -5.47 -17.74 -17.04
C GLU A 25 -5.36 -17.77 -15.51
N TYR A 26 -5.05 -16.62 -14.89
CA TYR A 26 -4.79 -16.50 -13.44
C TYR A 26 -5.97 -15.94 -12.67
N LEU A 27 -7.00 -15.43 -13.34
CA LEU A 27 -8.09 -14.72 -12.70
C LEU A 27 -9.41 -15.49 -12.78
N ILE A 28 -10.24 -15.27 -11.77
CA ILE A 28 -11.65 -15.66 -11.71
C ILE A 28 -12.44 -14.36 -11.92
N PRO A 29 -13.28 -14.26 -12.95
CA PRO A 29 -14.14 -13.12 -13.18
C PRO A 29 -15.08 -12.82 -12.00
N ILE A 30 -15.58 -11.60 -11.96
CA ILE A 30 -16.54 -11.15 -10.95
C ILE A 30 -17.94 -11.63 -11.35
N ASN A 31 -18.59 -12.35 -10.45
CA ASN A 31 -20.01 -12.63 -10.57
C ASN A 31 -20.82 -11.53 -9.87
N VAL A 32 -21.27 -10.53 -10.61
CA VAL A 32 -22.01 -9.39 -10.06
C VAL A 32 -23.31 -9.82 -9.37
N ALA A 33 -23.93 -10.90 -9.83
CA ALA A 33 -25.16 -11.43 -9.21
C ALA A 33 -24.93 -11.96 -7.78
N GLU A 34 -23.72 -12.40 -7.46
CA GLU A 34 -23.34 -12.83 -6.10
C GLU A 34 -22.97 -11.65 -5.18
N LEU A 35 -22.69 -10.47 -5.75
CA LEU A 35 -22.24 -9.30 -5.00
C LEU A 35 -23.37 -8.38 -4.57
N SER A 36 -24.55 -8.46 -5.18
CA SER A 36 -25.69 -7.60 -4.85
C SER A 36 -26.91 -8.44 -4.50
N ASN A 37 -27.59 -8.06 -3.41
CA ASN A 37 -28.91 -8.57 -3.08
C ASN A 37 -30.01 -7.85 -3.88
N ASP A 38 -29.73 -6.63 -4.38
CA ASP A 38 -30.60 -5.82 -5.23
C ASP A 38 -30.01 -5.74 -6.62
N SER A 39 -30.80 -6.00 -7.64
CA SER A 39 -30.37 -6.08 -9.05
C SER A 39 -29.92 -4.74 -9.66
N THR A 40 -30.00 -3.62 -8.92
CA THR A 40 -29.70 -2.28 -9.46
C THR A 40 -28.93 -1.42 -8.47
N TYR A 41 -27.71 -1.05 -8.84
CA TYR A 41 -26.97 0.00 -8.17
C TYR A 41 -27.41 1.39 -8.67
N ASN A 42 -27.35 2.41 -7.80
CA ASN A 42 -27.55 3.80 -8.20
C ASN A 42 -26.38 4.30 -9.07
N ASP A 43 -26.64 5.23 -9.94
CA ASP A 43 -25.69 5.81 -10.91
C ASP A 43 -24.45 6.48 -10.30
N SER A 44 -24.52 6.82 -9.00
CA SER A 44 -23.40 7.40 -8.23
C SER A 44 -22.61 6.37 -7.41
N GLN A 45 -23.01 5.10 -7.40
CA GLN A 45 -22.31 4.06 -6.64
C GLN A 45 -21.09 3.51 -7.39
N VAL A 46 -20.08 3.09 -6.62
CA VAL A 46 -18.82 2.54 -7.14
C VAL A 46 -19.07 1.45 -8.16
N ALA A 47 -20.04 0.57 -7.93
CA ALA A 47 -20.39 -0.52 -8.86
C ALA A 47 -20.70 -0.07 -10.29
N THR A 48 -21.24 1.14 -10.48
CA THR A 48 -21.70 1.60 -11.81
C THR A 48 -20.57 2.22 -12.64
N ILE A 49 -19.49 2.66 -11.98
CA ILE A 49 -18.38 3.36 -12.64
C ILE A 49 -17.13 2.52 -12.82
N LEU A 50 -17.04 1.39 -12.14
CA LEU A 50 -15.93 0.45 -12.29
C LEU A 50 -15.95 -0.25 -13.66
N LYS A 51 -14.78 -0.35 -14.28
CA LYS A 51 -14.55 -1.34 -15.33
C LYS A 51 -14.38 -2.71 -14.66
N LYS A 52 -15.24 -3.66 -14.93
CA LYS A 52 -15.25 -4.98 -14.26
C LYS A 52 -14.88 -6.10 -15.20
N ASN A 53 -14.12 -7.05 -14.71
CA ASN A 53 -13.92 -8.35 -15.36
C ASN A 53 -15.13 -9.24 -15.03
N GLU A 54 -16.15 -9.26 -15.88
CA GLU A 54 -17.33 -10.13 -15.74
C GLU A 54 -17.20 -11.40 -16.62
N GLU A 55 -16.53 -11.31 -17.77
CA GLU A 55 -16.25 -12.43 -18.67
C GLU A 55 -14.78 -12.45 -19.10
N SER A 56 -14.18 -11.29 -19.27
CA SER A 56 -12.79 -11.08 -19.63
C SER A 56 -12.28 -9.77 -19.02
N ILE A 57 -10.95 -9.66 -18.92
CA ILE A 57 -10.31 -8.45 -18.37
C ILE A 57 -10.65 -7.24 -19.25
N PRO A 58 -11.18 -6.15 -18.69
CA PRO A 58 -11.46 -4.95 -19.45
C PRO A 58 -10.18 -4.28 -19.96
N ASP A 59 -10.30 -3.45 -21.00
CA ASP A 59 -9.16 -2.61 -21.42
C ASP A 59 -8.70 -1.71 -20.28
N LEU A 60 -7.47 -1.94 -19.83
CA LEU A 60 -6.81 -1.21 -18.75
C LEU A 60 -6.15 0.10 -19.22
N THR A 61 -6.24 0.45 -20.50
CA THR A 61 -5.75 1.73 -21.00
C THR A 61 -6.49 2.87 -20.30
N GLY A 62 -5.71 3.83 -19.76
CA GLY A 62 -6.27 4.97 -19.00
C GLY A 62 -6.84 4.61 -17.63
N VAL A 63 -6.72 3.37 -17.16
CA VAL A 63 -7.06 2.98 -15.78
C VAL A 63 -5.94 3.44 -14.84
N ASP A 64 -6.30 4.04 -13.73
CA ASP A 64 -5.36 4.51 -12.69
C ASP A 64 -5.15 3.48 -11.60
N ILE A 65 -6.25 2.87 -11.15
CA ILE A 65 -6.27 1.92 -10.03
C ILE A 65 -6.88 0.61 -10.49
N VAL A 66 -6.22 -0.50 -10.14
CA VAL A 66 -6.74 -1.85 -10.39
C VAL A 66 -6.96 -2.56 -9.05
N ILE A 67 -8.17 -3.05 -8.83
CA ILE A 67 -8.52 -3.89 -7.67
C ILE A 67 -8.36 -5.34 -8.08
N VAL A 68 -7.68 -6.12 -7.25
CA VAL A 68 -7.53 -7.57 -7.40
C VAL A 68 -7.77 -8.27 -6.06
N GLY A 69 -8.57 -9.32 -6.05
CA GLY A 69 -8.86 -10.10 -4.87
C GLY A 69 -7.98 -11.34 -4.75
N THR A 70 -7.77 -11.79 -3.53
CA THR A 70 -7.22 -13.12 -3.22
C THR A 70 -8.03 -13.76 -2.10
N ASN A 71 -8.13 -15.08 -2.11
CA ASN A 71 -8.76 -15.83 -1.02
C ASN A 71 -7.79 -16.89 -0.44
N GLU A 72 -6.50 -16.56 -0.46
CA GLU A 72 -5.46 -17.45 0.04
C GLU A 72 -5.21 -17.22 1.53
N PHE A 73 -5.60 -18.18 2.36
CA PHE A 73 -5.48 -18.14 3.82
C PHE A 73 -4.70 -19.31 4.41
N ARG A 74 -4.16 -20.21 3.58
CA ARG A 74 -3.36 -21.35 4.07
C ARG A 74 -2.14 -20.93 4.86
N GLY A 75 -1.62 -19.71 4.60
CA GLY A 75 -0.50 -19.16 5.33
C GLY A 75 -0.76 -18.91 6.81
N ASN A 76 -2.02 -18.66 7.20
CA ASN A 76 -2.43 -18.56 8.61
C ASN A 76 -3.22 -19.78 9.10
N GLY A 77 -3.23 -20.88 8.34
CA GLY A 77 -3.89 -22.13 8.72
C GLY A 77 -5.42 -22.11 8.62
N ILE A 78 -6.02 -21.09 8.00
CA ILE A 78 -7.47 -20.94 7.84
C ILE A 78 -7.89 -21.46 6.45
N ALA A 79 -9.07 -22.07 6.41
CA ALA A 79 -9.77 -22.44 5.18
C ALA A 79 -11.18 -21.80 5.20
N PRO A 80 -11.31 -20.54 4.73
CA PRO A 80 -12.58 -19.81 4.82
C PRO A 80 -13.62 -20.42 3.90
N LYS A 81 -14.88 -20.36 4.32
CA LYS A 81 -16.04 -20.79 3.53
C LYS A 81 -16.50 -19.67 2.59
N GLN A 82 -16.40 -18.42 3.06
CA GLN A 82 -16.77 -17.24 2.30
C GLN A 82 -15.55 -16.64 1.59
N ASN A 83 -15.77 -16.02 0.44
CA ASN A 83 -14.71 -15.31 -0.27
C ASN A 83 -14.54 -13.91 0.33
N ALA A 84 -13.45 -13.70 1.07
CA ALA A 84 -13.16 -12.44 1.76
C ALA A 84 -13.16 -11.24 0.81
N ALA A 85 -12.54 -11.36 -0.37
CA ALA A 85 -12.50 -10.27 -1.33
C ALA A 85 -13.90 -9.91 -1.87
N ASN A 86 -14.78 -10.91 -2.05
CA ASN A 86 -16.15 -10.66 -2.50
C ASN A 86 -17.00 -9.99 -1.41
N GLU A 87 -16.82 -10.36 -0.14
CA GLU A 87 -17.51 -9.67 0.97
C GLU A 87 -17.08 -8.19 1.09
N ILE A 88 -15.82 -7.89 0.88
CA ILE A 88 -15.32 -6.50 0.80
C ILE A 88 -15.97 -5.78 -0.40
N ARG A 89 -16.02 -6.41 -1.59
CA ARG A 89 -16.65 -5.83 -2.79
C ARG A 89 -18.11 -5.48 -2.58
N LYS A 90 -18.88 -6.34 -1.91
CA LYS A 90 -20.30 -6.07 -1.59
C LYS A 90 -20.44 -4.71 -0.90
N LYS A 91 -19.57 -4.39 0.04
CA LYS A 91 -19.61 -3.11 0.76
C LYS A 91 -19.03 -1.97 -0.03
N LEU A 92 -17.93 -2.18 -0.75
CA LEU A 92 -17.30 -1.16 -1.57
C LEU A 92 -18.22 -0.68 -2.71
N TYR A 93 -18.91 -1.62 -3.37
CA TYR A 93 -19.76 -1.33 -4.53
C TYR A 93 -21.00 -0.51 -4.17
N GLU A 94 -21.45 -0.59 -2.91
CA GLU A 94 -22.57 0.20 -2.37
C GLU A 94 -22.19 1.65 -2.05
N LEU A 95 -20.89 1.98 -1.89
CA LEU A 95 -20.44 3.33 -1.54
C LEU A 95 -20.60 4.27 -2.73
N HIS A 96 -20.88 5.55 -2.43
CA HIS A 96 -20.94 6.59 -3.45
C HIS A 96 -19.57 7.05 -3.89
N TYR A 97 -19.41 7.30 -5.18
CA TYR A 97 -18.16 7.69 -5.81
C TYR A 97 -18.18 9.17 -6.21
N TRP A 98 -17.08 9.88 -5.86
CA TRP A 98 -16.99 11.33 -6.01
C TRP A 98 -15.92 11.78 -7.01
N HIS A 99 -14.94 10.92 -7.30
CA HIS A 99 -13.72 11.31 -8.02
C HIS A 99 -13.72 10.82 -9.48
N LYS A 100 -14.57 11.46 -10.31
CA LYS A 100 -14.80 11.04 -11.71
C LYS A 100 -13.54 10.98 -12.59
N ASP A 101 -12.46 11.68 -12.19
CA ASP A 101 -11.20 11.72 -12.92
C ASP A 101 -10.28 10.51 -12.61
N ILE A 102 -10.58 9.72 -11.59
CA ILE A 102 -9.87 8.49 -11.26
C ILE A 102 -10.60 7.31 -11.88
N VAL A 103 -9.98 6.67 -12.86
CA VAL A 103 -10.55 5.49 -13.51
C VAL A 103 -10.11 4.23 -12.80
N ILE A 104 -11.07 3.41 -12.39
CA ILE A 104 -10.83 2.21 -11.60
C ILE A 104 -11.31 0.98 -12.38
N ALA A 105 -10.52 -0.08 -12.35
CA ALA A 105 -10.93 -1.41 -12.81
C ALA A 105 -10.89 -2.41 -11.65
N ASP A 106 -11.83 -3.35 -11.64
CA ASP A 106 -11.78 -4.53 -10.78
C ASP A 106 -11.66 -5.76 -11.66
N ILE A 107 -10.54 -6.47 -11.55
CA ILE A 107 -10.21 -7.60 -12.43
C ILE A 107 -10.56 -8.96 -11.83
N GLY A 108 -11.26 -8.99 -10.70
CA GLY A 108 -11.70 -10.23 -10.06
C GLY A 108 -10.68 -10.79 -9.08
N ASN A 109 -10.70 -12.11 -8.89
CA ASN A 109 -9.90 -12.80 -7.89
C ASN A 109 -8.80 -13.65 -8.54
N VAL A 110 -7.61 -13.64 -7.94
CA VAL A 110 -6.56 -14.58 -8.32
C VAL A 110 -6.97 -16.01 -7.95
N LYS A 111 -6.78 -16.95 -8.88
CA LYS A 111 -7.00 -18.37 -8.65
C LYS A 111 -6.03 -18.89 -7.60
N SER A 112 -6.54 -19.60 -6.59
CA SER A 112 -5.69 -20.32 -5.64
C SER A 112 -5.01 -21.49 -6.34
N GLY A 113 -3.71 -21.62 -6.16
CA GLY A 113 -2.93 -22.73 -6.70
C GLY A 113 -3.08 -24.00 -5.87
N ALA A 114 -2.51 -25.11 -6.35
CA ALA A 114 -2.52 -26.40 -5.64
C ALA A 114 -1.80 -26.32 -4.28
N SER A 115 -0.68 -25.61 -4.23
CA SER A 115 0.04 -25.29 -3.01
C SER A 115 -0.06 -23.79 -2.67
N LEU A 116 0.32 -23.43 -1.43
CA LEU A 116 0.43 -22.03 -1.00
C LEU A 116 1.43 -21.26 -1.91
N GLN A 117 2.55 -21.90 -2.25
CA GLN A 117 3.54 -21.29 -3.13
C GLN A 117 3.01 -21.03 -4.54
N ASP A 118 2.18 -21.93 -5.10
CA ASP A 118 1.56 -21.70 -6.41
C ASP A 118 0.61 -20.49 -6.39
N SER A 119 -0.08 -20.27 -5.27
CA SER A 119 -0.94 -19.09 -5.09
C SER A 119 -0.13 -17.79 -5.02
N TYR A 120 1.01 -17.78 -4.33
CA TYR A 120 1.92 -16.62 -4.34
C TYR A 120 2.45 -16.34 -5.73
N VAL A 121 2.82 -17.38 -6.48
CA VAL A 121 3.28 -17.22 -7.87
C VAL A 121 2.18 -16.64 -8.76
N ALA A 122 0.94 -17.11 -8.63
CA ALA A 122 -0.18 -16.60 -9.39
C ALA A 122 -0.45 -15.11 -9.09
N LEU A 123 -0.52 -14.73 -7.80
CA LEU A 123 -0.69 -13.33 -7.40
C LEU A 123 0.50 -12.46 -7.86
N ARG A 124 1.74 -12.94 -7.68
CA ARG A 124 2.95 -12.26 -8.15
C ARG A 124 2.91 -11.97 -9.65
N ILE A 125 2.52 -12.94 -10.48
CA ILE A 125 2.42 -12.78 -11.94
C ILE A 125 1.42 -11.67 -12.30
N VAL A 126 0.24 -11.69 -11.69
CA VAL A 126 -0.78 -10.66 -11.90
C VAL A 126 -0.25 -9.28 -11.53
N LEU A 127 0.36 -9.14 -10.35
CA LEU A 127 0.91 -7.87 -9.90
C LEU A 127 2.06 -7.38 -10.77
N GLN A 128 2.96 -8.27 -11.17
CA GLN A 128 4.09 -7.97 -12.05
C GLN A 128 3.63 -7.37 -13.39
N GLU A 129 2.60 -7.93 -14.01
CA GLU A 129 2.06 -7.39 -15.26
C GLU A 129 1.40 -6.02 -15.06
N LEU A 130 0.64 -5.84 -13.97
CA LEU A 130 0.02 -4.56 -13.64
C LEU A 130 1.07 -3.47 -13.34
N PHE A 131 2.18 -3.82 -12.67
CA PHE A 131 3.29 -2.88 -12.43
C PHE A 131 4.01 -2.49 -13.74
N ARG A 132 4.20 -3.44 -14.68
CA ARG A 132 4.71 -3.12 -16.03
C ARG A 132 3.81 -2.13 -16.77
N MET A 133 2.51 -2.24 -16.56
CA MET A 133 1.51 -1.30 -17.09
C MET A 133 1.43 0.00 -16.28
N LYS A 134 2.27 0.18 -15.26
CA LYS A 134 2.29 1.35 -14.35
C LYS A 134 0.95 1.60 -13.66
N LYS A 135 0.25 0.53 -13.28
CA LYS A 135 -1.00 0.62 -12.54
C LYS A 135 -0.73 0.71 -11.04
N THR A 136 -1.55 1.47 -10.33
CA THR A 136 -1.63 1.39 -8.87
C THR A 136 -2.58 0.25 -8.53
N VAL A 137 -2.13 -0.71 -7.71
CA VAL A 137 -2.90 -1.93 -7.45
C VAL A 137 -3.36 -1.97 -6.00
N ILE A 138 -4.64 -2.29 -5.81
CA ILE A 138 -5.23 -2.60 -4.50
C ILE A 138 -5.45 -4.10 -4.45
N VAL A 139 -4.75 -4.80 -3.55
CA VAL A 139 -4.97 -6.23 -3.27
C VAL A 139 -5.87 -6.35 -2.05
N ILE A 140 -6.94 -7.13 -2.17
CA ILE A 140 -7.92 -7.31 -1.07
C ILE A 140 -8.12 -8.79 -0.72
N GLY A 141 -8.22 -9.09 0.59
CA GLY A 141 -8.45 -10.43 1.11
C GLY A 141 -7.16 -11.25 1.23
N GLY A 142 -7.30 -12.48 1.69
CA GLY A 142 -6.19 -13.36 2.02
C GLY A 142 -5.53 -13.08 3.37
N SER A 143 -4.62 -13.95 3.80
CA SER A 143 -3.80 -13.75 5.00
C SER A 143 -2.60 -12.84 4.72
N HIS A 144 -2.01 -12.27 5.77
CA HIS A 144 -0.99 -11.23 5.67
C HIS A 144 0.28 -11.65 4.92
N ASP A 145 0.60 -12.92 4.92
CA ASP A 145 1.72 -13.51 4.15
C ASP A 145 1.60 -13.32 2.62
N ASN A 146 0.41 -12.98 2.09
CA ASN A 146 0.27 -12.58 0.68
C ASN A 146 1.08 -11.31 0.33
N THR A 147 1.54 -10.56 1.31
CA THR A 147 2.54 -9.50 1.18
C THR A 147 3.82 -9.97 0.48
N LEU A 148 4.19 -11.27 0.63
CA LEU A 148 5.31 -11.85 -0.11
C LEU A 148 5.08 -11.81 -1.63
N ALA A 149 3.86 -12.06 -2.08
CA ALA A 149 3.56 -12.00 -3.51
C ALA A 149 3.69 -10.57 -4.05
N GLN A 150 3.29 -9.53 -3.26
CA GLN A 150 3.55 -8.14 -3.61
C GLN A 150 5.06 -7.89 -3.72
N TYR A 151 5.84 -8.23 -2.70
CA TYR A 151 7.29 -8.06 -2.68
C TYR A 151 7.97 -8.77 -3.86
N PHE A 152 7.64 -10.03 -4.11
CA PHE A 152 8.23 -10.78 -5.20
C PHE A 152 7.88 -10.23 -6.58
N ALA A 153 6.76 -9.53 -6.75
CA ALA A 153 6.45 -8.85 -8.01
C ALA A 153 7.46 -7.72 -8.30
N TYR A 154 7.86 -6.95 -7.29
CA TYR A 154 8.93 -5.96 -7.43
C TYR A 154 10.29 -6.60 -7.66
N LYS A 155 10.59 -7.66 -6.92
CA LYS A 155 11.85 -8.41 -7.05
C LYS A 155 12.05 -8.95 -8.47
N GLU A 156 11.03 -9.52 -9.08
CA GLU A 156 11.07 -10.01 -10.47
C GLU A 156 11.26 -8.88 -11.51
N LEU A 157 10.87 -7.67 -11.16
CA LEU A 157 11.12 -6.49 -11.97
C LEU A 157 12.47 -5.82 -11.68
N ASN A 158 13.27 -6.38 -10.77
CA ASN A 158 14.52 -5.79 -10.26
C ASN A 158 14.32 -4.37 -9.72
N GLN A 159 13.19 -4.11 -9.06
CA GLN A 159 12.86 -2.82 -8.46
C GLN A 159 13.22 -2.84 -6.98
N ILE A 160 14.10 -1.94 -6.58
CA ILE A 160 14.42 -1.65 -5.18
C ILE A 160 13.30 -0.79 -4.62
N ILE A 161 12.76 -1.15 -3.45
CA ILE A 161 11.57 -0.53 -2.87
C ILE A 161 11.77 -0.05 -1.44
N ASP A 162 11.02 0.98 -1.10
CA ASP A 162 10.70 1.33 0.27
C ASP A 162 9.35 0.68 0.62
N ALA A 163 9.35 -0.21 1.63
CA ALA A 163 8.17 -0.98 2.03
C ALA A 163 7.63 -0.51 3.38
N THR A 164 6.33 -0.33 3.49
CA THR A 164 5.65 -0.03 4.75
C THR A 164 4.62 -1.10 5.08
N ILE A 165 4.68 -1.62 6.31
CA ILE A 165 3.68 -2.53 6.85
C ILE A 165 2.96 -1.85 8.02
N ILE A 166 1.63 -1.97 8.05
CA ILE A 166 0.77 -1.51 9.14
C ILE A 166 0.19 -2.76 9.79
N ASP A 167 0.66 -3.09 10.98
CA ASP A 167 0.24 -4.30 11.69
C ASP A 167 0.42 -4.14 13.21
N ALA A 168 -0.38 -4.89 13.99
CA ALA A 168 -0.26 -4.98 15.45
C ALA A 168 0.94 -5.80 15.91
N THR A 169 1.42 -6.74 15.06
CA THR A 169 2.57 -7.62 15.33
C THR A 169 3.70 -7.36 14.33
N ILE A 170 4.87 -7.91 14.62
CA ILE A 170 5.99 -7.95 13.66
C ILE A 170 6.21 -9.42 13.29
N ASP A 171 5.95 -9.76 12.03
CA ASP A 171 5.89 -11.16 11.57
C ASP A 171 7.28 -11.75 11.30
N LEU A 172 8.08 -11.79 12.36
CA LEU A 172 9.45 -12.35 12.40
C LEU A 172 9.56 -13.56 13.34
N LYS A 173 8.46 -14.28 13.63
CA LYS A 173 8.44 -15.43 14.54
C LYS A 173 8.94 -16.69 13.84
N SER A 174 10.24 -16.89 13.79
CA SER A 174 10.89 -18.06 13.13
C SER A 174 10.39 -19.41 13.61
N GLU A 175 9.90 -19.50 14.85
CA GLU A 175 9.40 -20.72 15.47
C GLU A 175 7.95 -21.06 15.07
N SER A 176 7.22 -20.10 14.49
CA SER A 176 5.81 -20.33 14.12
C SER A 176 5.71 -21.20 12.87
N PRO A 177 4.84 -22.22 12.85
CA PRO A 177 4.54 -22.97 11.65
C PRO A 177 3.67 -22.19 10.65
N LEU A 178 3.08 -21.08 11.09
CA LEU A 178 2.22 -20.25 10.27
C LEU A 178 3.05 -19.27 9.46
N ARG A 179 2.79 -19.23 8.17
CA ARG A 179 3.51 -18.35 7.25
C ARG A 179 3.23 -16.89 7.51
N SER A 180 2.01 -16.57 7.90
CA SER A 180 1.59 -15.23 8.30
C SER A 180 2.38 -14.65 9.47
N ASP A 181 2.93 -15.50 10.34
CA ASP A 181 3.71 -15.05 11.51
C ASP A 181 5.21 -14.82 11.19
N ASN A 182 5.70 -15.28 10.04
CA ASN A 182 7.14 -15.28 9.74
C ASN A 182 7.52 -14.83 8.32
N PHE A 183 6.58 -14.41 7.51
CA PHE A 183 6.84 -14.03 6.12
C PHE A 183 7.84 -12.87 5.97
N LEU A 184 7.86 -11.96 6.93
CA LEU A 184 8.76 -10.81 6.93
C LEU A 184 10.24 -11.23 6.99
N MET A 185 10.54 -12.36 7.64
CA MET A 185 11.90 -12.94 7.62
C MET A 185 12.36 -13.18 6.19
N GLU A 186 11.56 -13.87 5.38
CA GLU A 186 11.89 -14.14 3.98
C GLU A 186 11.98 -12.86 3.15
N MET A 187 11.06 -11.92 3.36
CA MET A 187 11.08 -10.63 2.67
C MET A 187 12.39 -9.87 2.91
N LEU A 188 12.88 -9.86 4.16
CA LEU A 188 14.08 -9.09 4.54
C LEU A 188 15.40 -9.84 4.33
N THR A 189 15.39 -11.17 4.17
CA THR A 189 16.61 -11.98 4.01
C THR A 189 16.75 -12.63 2.63
N SER A 190 15.77 -12.46 1.73
CA SER A 190 15.84 -13.06 0.39
C SER A 190 16.93 -12.43 -0.47
N GLU A 191 17.74 -13.25 -1.15
CA GLU A 191 18.80 -12.80 -2.04
C GLU A 191 18.36 -12.77 -3.52
N PRO A 192 18.66 -11.72 -4.31
CA PRO A 192 19.06 -10.39 -3.83
C PRO A 192 17.94 -9.72 -3.06
N ASN A 193 18.27 -8.92 -2.02
CA ASN A 193 17.27 -8.16 -1.29
C ASN A 193 16.91 -6.89 -2.05
N MET A 194 15.60 -6.65 -2.25
CA MET A 194 15.09 -5.47 -2.92
C MET A 194 14.46 -4.44 -1.97
N VAL A 195 14.48 -4.70 -0.66
CA VAL A 195 14.02 -3.73 0.34
C VAL A 195 15.15 -2.79 0.69
N LYS A 196 15.03 -1.55 0.24
CA LYS A 196 15.97 -0.47 0.60
C LYS A 196 15.67 0.07 1.98
N HIS A 197 14.40 0.29 2.27
CA HIS A 197 13.94 0.76 3.55
C HIS A 197 12.64 0.07 3.95
N TYR A 198 12.49 -0.18 5.25
CA TYR A 198 11.31 -0.81 5.82
C TYR A 198 10.77 0.05 6.96
N ASN A 199 9.47 0.32 6.91
CA ASN A 199 8.74 0.96 7.98
C ASN A 199 7.69 0.01 8.54
N HIS A 200 7.59 -0.06 9.86
CA HIS A 200 6.53 -0.77 10.55
C HIS A 200 5.69 0.20 11.37
N ILE A 201 4.40 0.30 11.07
CA ILE A 201 3.47 1.25 11.70
C ILE A 201 2.43 0.50 12.53
N ALA A 202 2.14 1.03 13.72
CA ALA A 202 1.06 0.60 14.62
C ALA A 202 1.32 -0.70 15.40
N PHE A 203 2.58 -1.17 15.52
CA PHE A 203 2.83 -2.34 16.36
C PHE A 203 2.40 -2.10 17.81
N GLN A 204 1.95 -3.17 18.46
CA GLN A 204 1.57 -3.15 19.87
C GLN A 204 2.68 -3.81 20.69
N SER A 205 3.36 -3.03 21.53
CA SER A 205 4.59 -3.44 22.22
C SER A 205 4.44 -4.73 23.03
N TYR A 206 3.26 -5.04 23.55
CA TYR A 206 3.00 -6.26 24.30
C TYR A 206 2.83 -7.52 23.42
N PHE A 207 2.77 -7.38 22.09
CA PHE A 207 2.75 -8.50 21.15
C PHE A 207 4.10 -8.72 20.46
N VAL A 208 5.05 -7.82 20.64
CA VAL A 208 6.35 -7.84 19.95
C VAL A 208 7.48 -8.14 20.92
N HIS A 209 8.28 -9.16 20.58
CA HIS A 209 9.47 -9.46 21.40
C HIS A 209 10.51 -8.34 21.24
N PRO A 210 11.08 -7.78 22.35
CA PRO A 210 12.02 -6.66 22.28
C PRO A 210 13.19 -6.86 21.32
N ARG A 211 13.72 -8.07 21.20
CA ARG A 211 14.83 -8.41 20.27
C ARG A 211 14.48 -8.16 18.81
N MET A 212 13.20 -8.25 18.42
CA MET A 212 12.76 -7.97 17.05
C MET A 212 12.96 -6.48 16.75
N LEU A 213 12.57 -5.61 17.67
CA LEU A 213 12.78 -4.15 17.55
C LEU A 213 14.26 -3.78 17.53
N GLU A 214 15.08 -4.39 18.41
CA GLU A 214 16.53 -4.20 18.40
C GLU A 214 17.15 -4.62 17.04
N THR A 215 16.64 -5.68 16.44
CA THR A 215 17.13 -6.15 15.13
C THR A 215 16.78 -5.17 14.02
N LEU A 216 15.53 -4.69 13.99
CA LEU A 216 15.07 -3.73 12.99
C LEU A 216 15.80 -2.37 13.16
N ASP A 217 16.03 -1.94 14.40
CA ASP A 217 16.79 -0.70 14.67
C ASP A 217 18.25 -0.79 14.21
N LYS A 218 18.91 -1.96 14.41
CA LYS A 218 20.27 -2.21 13.88
C LYS A 218 20.32 -2.14 12.35
N LEU A 219 19.24 -2.50 11.66
CA LEU A 219 19.10 -2.38 10.22
C LEU A 219 18.66 -0.97 9.78
N ARG A 220 18.54 -0.02 10.72
CA ARG A 220 18.04 1.34 10.49
C ARG A 220 16.64 1.41 9.90
N PHE A 221 15.83 0.42 10.16
CA PHE A 221 14.40 0.40 9.83
C PHE A 221 13.59 1.13 10.90
N ASP A 222 12.50 1.76 10.48
CA ASP A 222 11.71 2.60 11.37
C ASP A 222 10.47 1.86 11.87
N CYS A 223 10.29 1.82 13.20
CA CYS A 223 9.16 1.14 13.84
C CYS A 223 8.37 2.11 14.75
N PHE A 224 7.08 2.27 14.46
CA PHE A 224 6.20 3.20 15.16
C PHE A 224 5.14 2.42 15.95
N ARG A 225 5.20 2.48 17.28
CA ARG A 225 4.19 1.85 18.14
C ARG A 225 2.84 2.54 17.99
N VAL A 226 1.76 1.80 18.17
CA VAL A 226 0.39 2.31 18.00
C VAL A 226 0.10 3.58 18.81
N GLY A 227 0.61 3.72 20.03
CA GLY A 227 0.42 4.92 20.84
C GLY A 227 0.97 6.19 20.19
N VAL A 228 2.21 6.13 19.67
CA VAL A 228 2.85 7.24 18.96
C VAL A 228 2.07 7.58 17.67
N VAL A 229 1.66 6.56 16.92
CA VAL A 229 0.86 6.77 15.70
C VAL A 229 -0.44 7.50 15.99
N LYS A 230 -1.12 7.15 17.09
CA LYS A 230 -2.38 7.79 17.51
C LYS A 230 -2.20 9.23 17.99
N GLU A 231 -1.12 9.49 18.70
CA GLU A 231 -0.80 10.84 19.19
C GLU A 231 -0.43 11.80 18.07
N GLU A 232 0.26 11.30 17.04
CA GLU A 232 0.86 12.10 15.97
C GLU A 232 0.62 11.46 14.59
N ILE A 233 -0.62 11.14 14.25
CA ILE A 233 -0.95 10.45 13.00
C ILE A 233 -0.48 11.20 11.74
N ALA A 234 -0.40 12.54 11.81
CA ALA A 234 0.08 13.37 10.72
C ALA A 234 1.57 13.12 10.39
N GLU A 235 2.36 12.66 11.37
CA GLU A 235 3.78 12.32 11.17
C GLU A 235 3.96 11.02 10.36
N MET A 236 2.90 10.22 10.19
CA MET A 236 2.94 9.03 9.35
C MET A 236 2.82 9.37 7.85
N GLU A 237 2.30 10.54 7.50
CA GLU A 237 2.17 10.94 6.08
C GLU A 237 3.52 10.99 5.36
N PRO A 238 4.58 11.67 5.87
CA PRO A 238 5.89 11.65 5.23
C PRO A 238 6.53 10.25 5.17
N VAL A 239 6.26 9.38 6.13
CA VAL A 239 6.75 7.99 6.14
C VAL A 239 6.13 7.21 4.98
N ILE A 240 4.79 7.25 4.87
CA ILE A 240 4.03 6.54 3.85
C ILE A 240 4.26 7.13 2.45
N ARG A 241 4.48 8.45 2.34
CA ARG A 241 4.67 9.15 1.06
C ARG A 241 5.80 8.58 0.21
N ASN A 242 6.85 8.06 0.83
CA ASN A 242 8.02 7.51 0.14
C ASN A 242 7.89 6.01 -0.16
N SER A 243 6.82 5.35 0.33
CA SER A 243 6.66 3.91 0.15
C SER A 243 6.22 3.54 -1.27
N ASP A 244 6.88 2.56 -1.86
CA ASP A 244 6.49 1.94 -3.13
C ASP A 244 5.41 0.87 -2.90
N MET A 245 5.51 0.17 -1.77
CA MET A 245 4.63 -0.92 -1.35
C MET A 245 4.07 -0.64 0.05
N LEU A 246 2.76 -0.77 0.20
CA LEU A 246 2.08 -0.77 1.51
C LEU A 246 1.33 -2.08 1.72
N SER A 247 1.42 -2.63 2.93
CA SER A 247 0.66 -3.79 3.36
C SER A 247 -0.01 -3.49 4.70
N ILE A 248 -1.30 -3.76 4.81
CA ILE A 248 -2.09 -3.55 6.02
C ILE A 248 -2.68 -4.88 6.46
N ASP A 249 -2.37 -5.32 7.68
CA ASP A 249 -3.16 -6.33 8.37
C ASP A 249 -4.25 -5.64 9.19
N ILE A 250 -5.50 -6.10 9.04
CA ILE A 250 -6.62 -5.51 9.80
C ILE A 250 -6.55 -5.81 11.30
N SER A 251 -5.64 -6.67 11.76
CA SER A 251 -5.32 -6.87 13.18
C SER A 251 -4.79 -5.59 13.85
N SER A 252 -4.25 -4.66 13.05
CA SER A 252 -3.83 -3.32 13.52
C SER A 252 -5.00 -2.45 13.99
N ILE A 253 -6.23 -2.75 13.54
CA ILE A 253 -7.46 -2.04 13.90
C ILE A 253 -8.07 -2.66 15.15
N LYS A 254 -8.50 -1.85 16.11
CA LYS A 254 -9.15 -2.34 17.33
C LYS A 254 -10.40 -3.19 17.02
N ASN A 255 -10.64 -4.19 17.83
CA ASN A 255 -11.73 -5.17 17.62
C ASN A 255 -13.14 -4.54 17.50
N SER A 256 -13.40 -3.42 18.16
CA SER A 256 -14.71 -2.75 18.06
C SER A 256 -15.02 -2.23 16.65
N ASP A 257 -14.00 -1.92 15.87
CA ASP A 257 -14.12 -1.31 14.53
C ASP A 257 -13.86 -2.35 13.42
N SER A 258 -13.14 -3.45 13.74
CA SER A 258 -12.91 -4.58 12.83
C SER A 258 -12.99 -5.90 13.59
N PRO A 259 -14.22 -6.41 13.89
CA PRO A 259 -14.41 -7.55 14.77
C PRO A 259 -14.02 -8.91 14.18
N SER A 260 -13.79 -9.01 12.87
CA SER A 260 -13.46 -10.28 12.22
C SER A 260 -12.00 -10.70 12.36
N SER A 261 -11.11 -9.79 12.74
CA SER A 261 -9.70 -10.12 12.92
C SER A 261 -9.43 -10.72 14.30
N ILE A 262 -8.33 -11.47 14.42
CA ILE A 262 -7.78 -11.88 15.72
C ILE A 262 -7.15 -10.66 16.35
N CYS A 263 -7.95 -9.84 17.03
CA CYS A 263 -7.45 -8.58 17.47
C CYS A 263 -7.57 -8.32 18.95
N SER A 264 -6.78 -7.36 19.32
CA SER A 264 -6.77 -6.69 20.58
C SER A 264 -7.97 -5.75 20.70
N PRO A 265 -8.50 -5.52 21.92
CA PRO A 265 -9.41 -4.42 22.17
C PRO A 265 -8.78 -3.05 21.89
N ASN A 266 -7.44 -2.99 21.83
CA ASN A 266 -6.65 -1.81 21.47
C ASN A 266 -6.13 -1.92 20.03
N GLY A 267 -5.88 -0.78 19.42
CA GLY A 267 -5.38 -0.68 18.06
C GLY A 267 -5.72 0.68 17.47
N LEU A 268 -5.53 0.81 16.19
CA LEU A 268 -6.04 1.97 15.43
C LEU A 268 -7.57 1.99 15.48
N THR A 269 -8.14 3.16 15.49
CA THR A 269 -9.57 3.31 15.16
C THR A 269 -9.78 3.11 13.66
N GLY A 270 -11.01 2.83 13.25
CA GLY A 270 -11.36 2.78 11.82
C GLY A 270 -11.04 4.08 11.07
N GLU A 271 -11.23 5.24 11.74
CA GLU A 271 -10.91 6.56 11.18
C GLU A 271 -9.41 6.76 10.99
N GLU A 272 -8.58 6.32 11.94
CA GLU A 272 -7.11 6.36 11.82
C GLU A 272 -6.63 5.46 10.68
N ALA A 273 -7.19 4.26 10.55
CA ALA A 273 -6.88 3.35 9.44
C ALA A 273 -7.27 3.95 8.08
N CYS A 274 -8.43 4.61 7.97
CA CYS A 274 -8.84 5.36 6.78
C CYS A 274 -7.87 6.52 6.49
N THR A 275 -7.40 7.22 7.51
CA THR A 275 -6.43 8.31 7.36
C THR A 275 -5.09 7.80 6.81
N LEU A 276 -4.57 6.69 7.32
CA LEU A 276 -3.34 6.06 6.82
C LEU A 276 -3.51 5.57 5.37
N ALA A 277 -4.66 4.96 5.05
CA ALA A 277 -4.99 4.56 3.69
C ALA A 277 -5.05 5.77 2.73
N ARG A 278 -5.58 6.92 3.18
CA ARG A 278 -5.57 8.16 2.41
C ARG A 278 -4.16 8.68 2.18
N TYR A 279 -3.27 8.64 3.19
CA TYR A 279 -1.87 9.01 3.02
C TYR A 279 -1.18 8.12 1.99
N ALA A 280 -1.49 6.82 1.98
CA ALA A 280 -1.00 5.90 0.96
C ALA A 280 -1.47 6.31 -0.44
N GLY A 281 -2.75 6.63 -0.62
CA GLY A 281 -3.28 7.15 -1.88
C GLY A 281 -2.61 8.45 -2.34
N MET A 282 -2.23 9.32 -1.39
CA MET A 282 -1.52 10.58 -1.68
C MET A 282 -0.06 10.38 -2.08
N SER A 283 0.52 9.19 -1.91
CA SER A 283 1.89 8.91 -2.35
C SER A 283 2.00 8.96 -3.87
N PRO A 284 2.98 9.69 -4.41
CA PRO A 284 3.21 9.72 -5.86
C PRO A 284 3.92 8.47 -6.38
N VAL A 285 4.56 7.69 -5.50
CA VAL A 285 5.39 6.53 -5.86
C VAL A 285 4.73 5.20 -5.56
N LEU A 286 3.74 5.16 -4.67
CA LEU A 286 3.07 3.92 -4.27
C LEU A 286 2.42 3.23 -5.47
N SER A 287 2.84 2.02 -5.75
CA SER A 287 2.29 1.20 -6.83
C SER A 287 1.45 0.03 -6.34
N SER A 288 1.55 -0.36 -5.06
CA SER A 288 0.60 -1.33 -4.49
C SER A 288 0.25 -1.08 -3.03
N ILE A 289 -1.00 -1.35 -2.70
CA ILE A 289 -1.51 -1.48 -1.34
C ILE A 289 -2.22 -2.82 -1.19
N GLY A 290 -1.85 -3.62 -0.19
CA GLY A 290 -2.56 -4.84 0.20
C GLY A 290 -3.32 -4.65 1.50
N ILE A 291 -4.54 -5.19 1.60
CA ILE A 291 -5.35 -5.19 2.82
C ILE A 291 -5.73 -6.64 3.13
N TYR A 292 -5.16 -7.18 4.17
CA TYR A 292 -5.14 -8.59 4.51
C TYR A 292 -5.71 -8.89 5.90
N GLY A 293 -5.81 -10.18 6.23
CA GLY A 293 -6.20 -10.65 7.55
C GLY A 293 -7.71 -10.64 7.81
N PHE A 294 -8.54 -10.35 6.80
CA PHE A 294 -9.99 -10.30 6.93
C PHE A 294 -10.62 -11.70 6.84
N ASP A 295 -11.12 -12.21 7.95
CA ASP A 295 -11.84 -13.47 8.03
C ASP A 295 -13.36 -13.21 7.87
N ALA A 296 -13.87 -13.41 6.65
CA ALA A 296 -15.26 -13.15 6.32
C ALA A 296 -16.26 -14.06 7.09
N ASP A 297 -15.83 -15.27 7.49
CA ASP A 297 -16.68 -16.20 8.26
C ASP A 297 -16.97 -15.69 9.68
N LYS A 298 -16.16 -14.75 10.19
CA LYS A 298 -16.31 -14.13 11.51
C LYS A 298 -17.01 -12.76 11.47
N ASP A 299 -17.22 -12.19 10.30
CA ASP A 299 -17.78 -10.84 10.13
C ASP A 299 -19.30 -10.84 10.05
N HIS A 300 -19.97 -11.31 11.09
CA HIS A 300 -21.42 -11.50 11.12
C HIS A 300 -22.26 -10.23 10.89
N GLN A 301 -21.71 -9.06 11.12
CA GLN A 301 -22.36 -7.76 10.94
C GLN A 301 -21.81 -6.99 9.73
N HIS A 302 -20.91 -7.57 8.98
CA HIS A 302 -20.21 -6.95 7.83
C HIS A 302 -19.48 -5.63 8.18
N LEU A 303 -19.14 -5.42 9.47
CA LEU A 303 -18.45 -4.21 9.92
C LEU A 303 -17.01 -4.16 9.44
N SER A 304 -16.29 -5.28 9.48
CA SER A 304 -14.90 -5.34 8.99
C SER A 304 -14.84 -5.17 7.47
N ALA A 305 -15.77 -5.81 6.75
CA ALA A 305 -15.87 -5.63 5.30
C ALA A 305 -16.17 -4.16 4.93
N LEU A 306 -17.07 -3.50 5.67
CA LEU A 306 -17.39 -2.09 5.47
C LEU A 306 -16.22 -1.19 5.85
N GLN A 307 -15.50 -1.49 6.94
CA GLN A 307 -14.30 -0.76 7.34
C GLN A 307 -13.22 -0.80 6.24
N ILE A 308 -12.96 -1.97 5.66
CA ILE A 308 -12.03 -2.13 4.55
C ILE A 308 -12.50 -1.37 3.31
N ALA A 309 -13.79 -1.44 2.99
CA ALA A 309 -14.38 -0.68 1.88
C ALA A 309 -14.18 0.84 2.05
N GLN A 310 -14.35 1.36 3.28
CA GLN A 310 -14.07 2.76 3.58
C GLN A 310 -12.57 3.09 3.44
N MET A 311 -11.65 2.23 3.89
CA MET A 311 -10.22 2.43 3.69
C MET A 311 -9.87 2.51 2.20
N ILE A 312 -10.44 1.64 1.36
CA ILE A 312 -10.27 1.70 -0.10
C ILE A 312 -10.81 3.02 -0.67
N TRP A 313 -11.98 3.45 -0.21
CA TRP A 313 -12.56 4.72 -0.63
C TRP A 313 -11.65 5.91 -0.27
N TYR A 314 -11.09 5.94 0.94
CA TYR A 314 -10.13 6.97 1.37
C TYR A 314 -8.80 6.89 0.60
N PHE A 315 -8.36 5.70 0.22
CA PHE A 315 -7.20 5.53 -0.66
C PHE A 315 -7.45 6.18 -2.03
N ILE A 316 -8.64 5.99 -2.61
CA ILE A 316 -9.04 6.59 -3.88
C ILE A 316 -9.11 8.13 -3.75
N ASP A 317 -9.68 8.65 -2.63
CA ASP A 317 -9.67 10.09 -2.31
C ASP A 317 -8.24 10.63 -2.25
N GLY A 318 -7.33 9.91 -1.59
CA GLY A 318 -5.92 10.24 -1.54
C GLY A 318 -5.28 10.28 -2.93
N LYS A 319 -5.57 9.30 -3.79
CA LYS A 319 -5.05 9.24 -5.16
C LYS A 319 -5.51 10.44 -6.00
N ASN A 320 -6.75 10.88 -5.83
CA ASN A 320 -7.24 12.08 -6.46
C ASN A 320 -6.45 13.32 -5.99
N ARG A 321 -6.22 13.46 -4.69
CA ARG A 321 -5.44 14.57 -4.13
C ARG A 321 -3.96 14.56 -4.56
N SER A 322 -3.38 13.37 -4.81
CA SER A 322 -1.99 13.28 -5.26
C SER A 322 -1.75 13.99 -6.60
N ARG A 323 -2.77 14.10 -7.44
CA ARG A 323 -2.72 14.80 -8.74
C ARG A 323 -2.62 16.32 -8.61
N GLU A 324 -3.00 16.87 -7.47
CA GLU A 324 -2.91 18.31 -7.20
C GLU A 324 -1.47 18.74 -6.90
N GLU A 325 -0.60 17.80 -6.50
CA GLU A 325 0.77 18.11 -6.13
C GLU A 325 1.63 18.47 -7.34
N SER A 326 2.49 19.47 -7.15
CA SER A 326 3.45 19.90 -8.17
C SER A 326 4.72 19.07 -8.09
N LEU A 327 5.41 18.91 -9.21
CA LEU A 327 6.75 18.32 -9.20
C LEU A 327 7.71 19.23 -8.44
N LEU A 328 8.59 18.66 -7.64
CA LEU A 328 9.61 19.40 -6.87
C LEU A 328 10.56 20.22 -7.76
N SER A 329 10.68 19.88 -9.06
CA SER A 329 11.41 20.67 -10.05
C SER A 329 10.73 22.02 -10.38
N ASP A 330 9.42 22.12 -10.14
CA ASP A 330 8.63 23.35 -10.40
C ASP A 330 8.64 24.25 -9.16
N LYS A 331 9.80 24.86 -8.92
CA LYS A 331 10.10 25.64 -7.70
C LYS A 331 9.09 26.78 -7.41
N GLN A 332 8.46 27.36 -8.43
CA GLN A 332 7.47 28.43 -8.25
C GLN A 332 6.25 27.99 -7.42
N ASN A 333 5.97 26.68 -7.37
CA ASN A 333 4.87 26.10 -6.59
C ASN A 333 5.25 25.75 -5.15
N PHE A 334 6.49 26.08 -4.74
CA PHE A 334 6.98 25.83 -3.38
C PHE A 334 7.43 27.12 -2.71
N ASN A 335 7.23 27.21 -1.39
CA ASN A 335 7.92 28.14 -0.54
C ASN A 335 9.23 27.49 -0.10
N GLU A 336 10.33 28.24 -0.15
CA GLU A 336 11.65 27.80 0.29
C GLU A 336 11.96 28.45 1.65
N TYR A 337 12.36 27.65 2.65
CA TYR A 337 12.76 28.10 3.95
C TYR A 337 14.19 27.66 4.22
N HIS A 338 15.10 28.61 4.32
CA HIS A 338 16.51 28.38 4.63
C HIS A 338 16.70 28.37 6.14
N THR A 339 17.29 27.33 6.68
CA THR A 339 17.60 27.19 8.09
C THR A 339 18.93 26.49 8.29
N ALA A 340 19.54 26.71 9.44
CA ALA A 340 20.74 26.02 9.86
C ALA A 340 20.51 25.38 11.23
N PHE A 341 20.98 24.16 11.40
CA PHE A 341 21.01 23.44 12.67
C PHE A 341 22.30 22.63 12.77
N ALA A 342 22.93 22.61 13.95
CA ALA A 342 24.20 21.93 14.17
C ALA A 342 25.28 22.26 13.09
N GLU A 343 25.35 23.51 12.67
CA GLU A 343 26.26 24.02 11.61
C GLU A 343 25.98 23.46 10.19
N ILE A 344 24.79 22.87 9.98
CA ILE A 344 24.36 22.32 8.69
C ILE A 344 23.32 23.25 8.07
N ASP A 345 23.65 23.84 6.90
CA ASP A 345 22.68 24.60 6.12
C ASP A 345 21.73 23.65 5.37
N THR A 346 20.45 23.87 5.53
CA THR A 346 19.40 23.04 4.93
C THR A 346 18.27 23.90 4.38
N VAL A 347 17.62 23.42 3.32
CA VAL A 347 16.46 24.06 2.73
C VAL A 347 15.23 23.16 2.93
N PHE A 348 14.17 23.75 3.47
CA PHE A 348 12.85 23.12 3.52
C PHE A 348 11.97 23.69 2.42
N TYR A 349 11.16 22.82 1.85
CA TYR A 349 10.20 23.16 0.79
C TYR A 349 8.80 22.88 1.27
N GLN A 350 7.90 23.85 1.12
CA GLN A 350 6.47 23.67 1.40
C GLN A 350 5.68 23.84 0.12
N SER A 351 4.90 22.86 -0.26
CA SER A 351 3.98 22.98 -1.40
C SER A 351 2.92 24.05 -1.12
N LYS A 352 2.77 24.99 -2.06
CA LYS A 352 1.71 26.00 -2.02
C LYS A 352 0.31 25.43 -2.27
N LYS A 353 0.23 24.25 -2.91
CA LYS A 353 -1.02 23.60 -3.25
C LYS A 353 -1.54 22.68 -2.15
N THR A 354 -0.64 21.85 -1.60
CA THR A 354 -1.04 20.79 -0.66
C THR A 354 -0.60 21.07 0.78
N GLY A 355 0.30 22.03 0.99
CA GLY A 355 0.88 22.33 2.29
C GLY A 355 1.91 21.30 2.78
N ARG A 356 2.20 20.25 1.99
CA ARG A 356 3.18 19.21 2.34
C ARG A 356 4.60 19.75 2.35
N TRP A 357 5.48 19.09 3.13
CA TRP A 357 6.83 19.54 3.38
C TRP A 357 7.86 18.53 2.89
N TRP A 358 9.01 19.04 2.47
CA TRP A 358 10.22 18.30 2.13
C TRP A 358 11.43 19.02 2.71
N MET A 359 12.52 18.28 2.94
CA MET A 359 13.80 18.84 3.35
C MET A 359 14.93 18.34 2.45
N GLN A 360 15.91 19.18 2.24
CA GLN A 360 17.10 18.86 1.46
C GLN A 360 18.15 18.23 2.37
N MET A 361 18.70 17.10 1.92
CA MET A 361 19.84 16.43 2.56
C MET A 361 21.16 17.04 2.08
N PRO A 362 22.30 16.78 2.77
CA PRO A 362 23.64 17.29 2.38
C PRO A 362 24.04 16.90 0.95
N ASP A 363 23.68 15.72 0.50
CA ASP A 363 23.91 15.21 -0.86
C ASP A 363 22.98 15.81 -1.93
N LYS A 364 22.18 16.81 -1.55
CA LYS A 364 21.15 17.48 -2.37
C LYS A 364 19.89 16.65 -2.68
N LYS A 365 19.78 15.42 -2.20
CA LYS A 365 18.50 14.72 -2.25
C LYS A 365 17.44 15.47 -1.45
N ILE A 366 16.20 15.33 -1.89
CA ILE A 366 15.05 15.91 -1.22
C ILE A 366 14.21 14.76 -0.70
N ILE A 367 13.96 14.76 0.62
CA ILE A 367 13.15 13.74 1.29
C ILE A 367 11.86 14.35 1.83
N ALA A 368 10.82 13.53 1.93
CA ALA A 368 9.57 13.93 2.58
C ALA A 368 9.81 14.22 4.06
N CYS A 369 9.22 15.30 4.56
CA CYS A 369 9.25 15.65 5.97
C CYS A 369 7.91 16.26 6.41
N SER A 370 7.80 16.58 7.68
CA SER A 370 6.65 17.26 8.28
C SER A 370 6.97 18.73 8.61
N TYR A 371 5.95 19.48 8.97
CA TYR A 371 6.14 20.82 9.54
C TYR A 371 6.90 20.78 10.89
N LYS A 372 6.72 19.69 11.66
CA LYS A 372 7.41 19.48 12.93
C LYS A 372 8.93 19.37 12.72
N ASP A 373 9.37 18.67 11.68
CA ASP A 373 10.81 18.59 11.31
C ASP A 373 11.38 19.99 11.04
N TYR A 374 10.64 20.86 10.33
CA TYR A 374 11.03 22.25 10.10
C TYR A 374 11.12 23.04 11.41
N LEU A 375 10.18 22.87 12.33
CA LEU A 375 10.23 23.55 13.63
C LEU A 375 11.45 23.16 14.47
N PHE A 376 11.79 21.85 14.53
CA PHE A 376 13.02 21.40 15.20
C PHE A 376 14.28 22.05 14.59
N ALA A 377 14.39 21.99 13.25
CA ALA A 377 15.51 22.61 12.57
C ALA A 377 15.61 24.13 12.82
N SER A 378 14.47 24.83 12.85
CA SER A 378 14.42 26.27 13.12
C SER A 378 14.82 26.64 14.56
N ASN A 379 14.73 25.69 15.49
CA ASN A 379 15.14 25.83 16.88
C ASN A 379 16.58 25.32 17.11
N ASN A 380 17.35 25.09 16.04
CA ASN A 380 18.72 24.53 16.09
C ASN A 380 18.77 23.09 16.66
N GLU A 381 17.69 22.33 16.51
CA GLU A 381 17.59 20.92 16.88
C GLU A 381 17.65 20.05 15.62
N ILE A 382 18.32 18.89 15.70
CA ILE A 382 18.41 17.97 14.57
C ILE A 382 17.08 17.20 14.46
N PRO A 383 16.33 17.30 13.32
CA PRO A 383 15.14 16.49 13.13
C PRO A 383 15.50 15.00 13.10
N GLU A 384 14.77 14.16 13.83
CA GLU A 384 15.05 12.72 13.90
C GLU A 384 15.00 12.08 12.51
N ARG A 385 14.05 12.47 11.66
CA ARG A 385 13.91 11.99 10.28
C ARG A 385 15.16 12.30 9.43
N TRP A 386 15.74 13.48 9.62
CA TRP A 386 17.00 13.85 8.95
C TRP A 386 18.16 12.97 9.42
N LEU A 387 18.29 12.80 10.74
CA LEU A 387 19.34 11.97 11.34
C LEU A 387 19.25 10.52 10.83
N ARG A 388 18.07 9.92 10.89
CA ARG A 388 17.80 8.56 10.38
C ARG A 388 18.12 8.43 8.88
N ALA A 389 17.75 9.42 8.06
CA ALA A 389 18.08 9.42 6.64
C ALA A 389 19.58 9.48 6.40
N GLN A 390 20.31 10.31 7.16
CA GLN A 390 21.76 10.43 7.07
C GLN A 390 22.49 9.15 7.50
N GLU A 391 22.03 8.48 8.56
CA GLU A 391 22.58 7.21 9.02
C GLU A 391 22.43 6.09 7.98
N ARG A 392 21.30 6.05 7.26
CA ARG A 392 21.07 5.08 6.18
C ARG A 392 21.99 5.27 4.97
N GLU A 393 22.36 6.51 4.66
CA GLU A 393 23.26 6.79 3.53
C GLU A 393 24.74 6.49 3.86
N SER A 394 25.06 6.36 5.14
CA SER A 394 26.43 6.10 5.60
C SER A 394 26.77 4.60 5.66
N GLN A 395 25.80 3.73 5.41
CA GLN A 395 25.96 2.27 5.34
C GLN A 395 26.10 1.79 3.89
#